data_9f7f4105291ad46297b9432309a871bb
#
_entry.id   9f7f4105291ad46297b9432309a871bb
#
_cell.length_a   1.000
_cell.length_b   1.000
_cell.length_c   1.000
_cell.angle_alpha   90.00
_cell.angle_beta   90.00
_cell.angle_gamma   90.00
#
_symmetry.space_group_name_H-M   'P 1'
#
loop_
_entity.id
_entity.type
_entity.pdbx_description
1 polymer ?
#
loop_
_entity_poly.entity_id
_entity_poly.type
_entity_poly.pdbx_seq_one_letter_code
_entity_poly.pdbx_strand_id
1 'polypeptide(L)'
;MKSILKYIILPLLFTSCIGCENKEHDTPAPEPNERELSKYEPEDGKCFVFIGQDLGAVGGLEQYNEGYCDHFQTPAGITVYLGLGGSDTDKVSGLYDIDNWGSGDCCANLYPQSERFNNSMIAVGLAIVGNETDIASGKYDRKLDIIGEWFKKLAPRPVFLRIGYEFDGTDWNHYVPETYIPAYKHIKDHFDAAGIRNVAYVWQSKGDGTPLSDMQKWYPGDEYVDWCAYSYFGQPDQVMIEFARMKGKPVFIAESTPVFQKGQTYFDADIKKPEIARKIWDEWFTKFFSVIEENSDVVKAFSYINVEWLSQPMWIVNVTFQQCDSRIQQSEYVLSLIHI
;
A
#
# COMPACT_ATOMS: atom_id res chain seq x y z
N MET A 1 9.55 -12.00 -29.93
CA MET A 1 10.45 -11.09 -29.20
C MET A 1 10.70 -11.72 -27.85
N LYS A 2 11.94 -12.17 -27.65
CA LYS A 2 12.32 -12.99 -26.49
C LYS A 2 13.00 -12.11 -25.45
N SER A 3 12.58 -12.32 -24.18
CA SER A 3 13.44 -12.15 -23.00
C SER A 3 13.93 -10.72 -22.66
N ILE A 4 13.19 -10.04 -21.81
CA ILE A 4 13.77 -8.98 -20.96
C ILE A 4 13.27 -9.25 -19.53
N LEU A 5 13.95 -10.13 -18.85
CA LEU A 5 14.10 -10.11 -17.38
C LEU A 5 15.31 -11.03 -17.08
N LYS A 6 16.49 -10.51 -17.27
CA LYS A 6 17.72 -11.10 -16.71
C LYS A 6 18.40 -10.01 -15.89
N TYR A 7 18.64 -10.33 -14.64
CA TYR A 7 19.55 -9.63 -13.76
C TYR A 7 20.84 -9.27 -14.49
N ILE A 8 21.11 -7.99 -14.69
CA ILE A 8 22.41 -7.53 -15.15
C ILE A 8 23.16 -7.00 -13.93
N ILE A 9 23.96 -7.90 -13.34
CA ILE A 9 25.11 -7.48 -12.55
C ILE A 9 26.19 -7.14 -13.57
N LEU A 10 26.50 -5.87 -13.72
CA LEU A 10 27.58 -5.41 -14.59
C LEU A 10 28.81 -5.15 -13.70
N PRO A 11 29.90 -5.90 -13.84
CA PRO A 11 31.15 -5.53 -13.20
C PRO A 11 31.82 -4.43 -14.05
N LEU A 12 32.03 -3.27 -13.45
CA LEU A 12 32.89 -2.22 -14.02
C LEU A 12 34.36 -2.72 -13.97
N LEU A 13 34.88 -3.06 -15.12
CA LEU A 13 36.33 -3.22 -15.34
C LEU A 13 36.94 -1.84 -15.53
N PHE A 14 37.73 -1.39 -14.57
CA PHE A 14 38.64 -0.27 -14.71
C PHE A 14 39.86 -0.70 -15.48
N THR A 15 40.04 -0.18 -16.67
CA THR A 15 41.33 -0.16 -17.35
C THR A 15 42.06 1.12 -17.01
N SER A 16 43.18 0.97 -16.30
CA SER A 16 44.12 2.05 -16.00
C SER A 16 44.89 2.46 -17.23
N CYS A 17 44.80 3.75 -17.63
CA CYS A 17 45.81 4.39 -18.45
C CYS A 17 46.67 5.33 -17.60
N ILE A 18 47.97 5.05 -17.54
CA ILE A 18 48.97 5.91 -16.91
C ILE A 18 49.34 7.00 -17.91
N GLY A 19 49.38 8.26 -17.47
CA GLY A 19 49.96 9.33 -18.25
C GLY A 19 49.73 10.73 -17.70
N CYS A 20 50.77 11.26 -17.05
CA CYS A 20 51.19 12.68 -16.88
C CYS A 20 50.44 13.64 -16.00
N GLU A 21 51.20 14.11 -15.03
CA GLU A 21 50.96 15.15 -14.04
C GLU A 21 50.46 16.47 -14.57
N ASN A 22 49.39 17.01 -13.94
CA ASN A 22 49.33 18.45 -13.59
C ASN A 22 48.52 18.55 -12.27
N LYS A 23 49.16 19.07 -11.23
CA LYS A 23 48.56 19.32 -9.93
C LYS A 23 47.70 20.56 -10.02
N GLU A 24 46.41 20.42 -10.25
CA GLU A 24 45.39 21.35 -9.80
C GLU A 24 44.70 20.72 -8.58
N HIS A 25 44.55 21.50 -7.53
CA HIS A 25 43.84 21.15 -6.32
C HIS A 25 42.35 20.97 -6.66
N ASP A 26 41.98 19.77 -7.11
CA ASP A 26 40.58 19.38 -7.16
C ASP A 26 40.08 19.18 -5.72
N THR A 27 39.33 20.14 -5.23
CA THR A 27 38.43 19.91 -4.09
C THR A 27 37.43 18.84 -4.53
N PRO A 28 37.34 17.67 -3.86
CA PRO A 28 36.35 16.69 -4.23
C PRO A 28 34.98 17.34 -4.24
N ALA A 29 34.21 17.14 -5.31
CA ALA A 29 32.80 17.51 -5.31
C ALA A 29 32.14 16.92 -4.07
N PRO A 30 31.29 17.68 -3.36
CA PRO A 30 30.59 17.13 -2.21
C PRO A 30 29.85 15.85 -2.66
N GLU A 31 30.07 14.76 -1.93
CA GLU A 31 29.30 13.54 -2.15
C GLU A 31 27.82 13.89 -2.09
N PRO A 32 26.97 13.32 -2.97
CA PRO A 32 25.54 13.56 -2.90
C PRO A 32 25.12 13.22 -1.47
N ASN A 33 24.47 14.16 -0.78
CA ASN A 33 23.91 13.95 0.53
C ASN A 33 22.99 12.71 0.41
N GLU A 34 23.43 11.57 0.93
CA GLU A 34 22.59 10.39 1.02
C GLU A 34 21.37 10.78 1.86
N ARG A 35 20.20 10.74 1.23
CA ARG A 35 18.94 10.99 1.92
C ARG A 35 18.79 9.94 3.04
N GLU A 36 18.49 10.38 4.24
CA GLU A 36 18.13 9.45 5.31
C GLU A 36 16.88 8.66 4.90
N LEU A 37 16.98 7.32 4.95
CA LEU A 37 15.86 6.47 4.61
C LEU A 37 14.71 6.66 5.58
N SER A 38 13.50 6.71 5.06
CA SER A 38 12.28 6.71 5.88
C SER A 38 12.13 5.38 6.63
N LYS A 39 11.30 5.40 7.64
CA LYS A 39 11.07 4.22 8.48
C LYS A 39 10.63 3.02 7.65
N TYR A 40 11.38 1.92 7.73
CA TYR A 40 11.18 0.66 6.99
C TYR A 40 11.28 0.78 5.46
N GLU A 41 11.86 1.82 4.95
CA GLU A 41 12.12 1.94 3.53
C GLU A 41 13.15 0.87 3.10
N PRO A 42 12.89 0.10 2.02
CA PRO A 42 13.86 -0.85 1.51
C PRO A 42 14.99 -0.13 0.78
N GLU A 43 16.13 -0.81 0.69
CA GLU A 43 17.29 -0.36 -0.10
C GLU A 43 16.90 -0.10 -1.57
N ASP A 44 17.69 0.70 -2.26
CA ASP A 44 17.48 0.99 -3.67
C ASP A 44 17.44 -0.29 -4.52
N GLY A 45 16.58 -0.25 -5.54
CA GLY A 45 16.33 -1.40 -6.42
C GLY A 45 15.42 -2.48 -5.81
N LYS A 46 14.88 -2.26 -4.59
CA LYS A 46 13.92 -3.16 -3.96
C LYS A 46 12.57 -2.49 -3.80
N CYS A 47 11.50 -3.27 -3.96
CA CYS A 47 10.12 -2.85 -3.75
C CYS A 47 9.39 -3.95 -2.96
N PHE A 48 8.70 -3.58 -1.87
CA PHE A 48 7.93 -4.52 -1.09
C PHE A 48 6.61 -4.86 -1.77
N VAL A 49 6.27 -6.14 -1.76
CA VAL A 49 4.97 -6.64 -2.23
C VAL A 49 4.09 -6.94 -1.03
N PHE A 50 2.93 -6.29 -0.99
CA PHE A 50 1.84 -6.59 -0.08
C PHE A 50 0.69 -7.21 -0.84
N ILE A 51 -0.08 -8.07 -0.17
CA ILE A 51 -1.31 -8.65 -0.72
C ILE A 51 -2.48 -8.29 0.20
N GLY A 52 -3.60 -7.95 -0.38
CA GLY A 52 -4.86 -7.61 0.29
C GLY A 52 -6.05 -8.06 -0.53
N GLN A 53 -7.22 -7.74 -0.05
CA GLN A 53 -7.50 -6.87 1.12
C GLN A 53 -8.23 -7.60 2.27
N ASP A 54 -8.70 -8.80 2.06
CA ASP A 54 -9.49 -9.59 3.02
C ASP A 54 -8.86 -10.96 3.26
N LEU A 55 -9.40 -11.71 4.20
CA LEU A 55 -8.87 -13.02 4.58
C LEU A 55 -8.87 -14.02 3.41
N GLY A 56 -9.92 -13.99 2.57
CA GLY A 56 -10.01 -14.86 1.39
C GLY A 56 -9.01 -14.47 0.30
N ALA A 57 -8.80 -13.18 0.08
CA ALA A 57 -7.86 -12.67 -0.90
C ALA A 57 -6.40 -13.05 -0.58
N VAL A 58 -6.03 -12.93 0.68
CA VAL A 58 -4.68 -13.27 1.16
C VAL A 58 -4.50 -14.77 1.29
N GLY A 59 -5.46 -15.48 1.89
CA GLY A 59 -5.34 -16.92 2.14
C GLY A 59 -4.28 -17.29 3.18
N GLY A 60 -3.79 -18.51 3.11
CA GLY A 60 -2.72 -19.03 3.96
C GLY A 60 -3.12 -19.31 5.40
N LEU A 61 -4.41 -19.34 5.70
CA LEU A 61 -4.98 -19.66 6.99
C LEU A 61 -5.88 -20.91 6.86
N GLU A 62 -6.09 -21.64 7.95
CA GLU A 62 -6.85 -22.90 7.91
C GLU A 62 -8.26 -22.76 7.30
N GLN A 63 -8.96 -21.66 7.63
CA GLN A 63 -10.32 -21.40 7.15
C GLN A 63 -10.34 -20.58 5.84
N TYR A 64 -9.20 -20.03 5.41
CA TYR A 64 -9.03 -19.21 4.22
C TYR A 64 -7.81 -19.72 3.46
N ASN A 65 -8.01 -20.78 2.65
CA ASN A 65 -6.95 -21.58 2.05
C ASN A 65 -7.00 -21.66 0.52
N GLU A 66 -7.67 -20.70 -0.13
CA GLU A 66 -7.74 -20.57 -1.59
C GLU A 66 -7.27 -19.19 -2.09
N GLY A 67 -6.61 -18.42 -1.21
CA GLY A 67 -6.10 -17.10 -1.52
C GLY A 67 -4.70 -17.11 -2.13
N TYR A 68 -4.12 -15.92 -2.26
CA TYR A 68 -2.78 -15.74 -2.82
C TYR A 68 -1.73 -16.64 -2.17
N CYS A 69 -1.66 -16.64 -0.84
CA CYS A 69 -0.64 -17.38 -0.11
C CYS A 69 -0.73 -18.91 -0.24
N ASP A 70 -1.85 -19.45 -0.73
CA ASP A 70 -2.02 -20.89 -0.94
C ASP A 70 -1.42 -21.37 -2.27
N HIS A 71 -1.14 -20.44 -3.16
CA HIS A 71 -0.58 -20.69 -4.49
C HIS A 71 0.83 -20.13 -4.68
N PHE A 72 1.21 -19.12 -3.86
CA PHE A 72 2.49 -18.41 -3.98
C PHE A 72 3.23 -18.34 -2.66
N GLN A 73 4.46 -17.87 -2.72
CA GLN A 73 5.24 -17.56 -1.52
C GLN A 73 4.54 -16.47 -0.69
N THR A 74 4.72 -16.54 0.62
CA THR A 74 4.23 -15.50 1.53
C THR A 74 4.87 -14.16 1.19
N PRO A 75 4.07 -13.10 0.95
CA PRO A 75 4.57 -11.81 0.53
C PRO A 75 5.33 -11.10 1.65
N ALA A 76 6.07 -10.03 1.30
CA ALA A 76 6.73 -9.16 2.27
C ALA A 76 5.75 -8.57 3.28
N GLY A 77 4.51 -8.33 2.89
CA GLY A 77 3.47 -7.84 3.79
C GLY A 77 2.05 -8.22 3.36
N ILE A 78 1.12 -8.00 4.25
CA ILE A 78 -0.32 -8.18 4.02
C ILE A 78 -1.05 -6.88 4.34
N THR A 79 -2.17 -6.64 3.65
CA THR A 79 -3.04 -5.49 3.91
C THR A 79 -4.31 -5.94 4.60
N VAL A 80 -4.64 -5.25 5.70
CA VAL A 80 -5.83 -5.48 6.52
C VAL A 80 -6.51 -4.14 6.83
N TYR A 81 -7.77 -4.20 7.27
CA TYR A 81 -8.54 -3.01 7.59
C TYR A 81 -9.09 -3.06 9.01
N LEU A 82 -9.12 -1.90 9.66
CA LEU A 82 -9.72 -1.67 10.98
C LEU A 82 -10.69 -0.49 10.92
N GLY A 83 -11.77 -0.56 11.70
CA GLY A 83 -12.73 0.52 11.82
C GLY A 83 -12.85 1.02 13.25
N LEU A 84 -12.82 2.34 13.45
CA LEU A 84 -13.08 2.98 14.74
C LEU A 84 -14.57 3.20 15.02
N GLY A 85 -15.44 3.08 14.02
CA GLY A 85 -16.88 3.26 14.16
C GLY A 85 -17.54 2.33 15.18
N GLY A 86 -18.83 2.55 15.42
CA GLY A 86 -19.64 1.79 16.36
C GLY A 86 -19.60 2.32 17.80
N SER A 87 -20.69 2.05 18.55
CA SER A 87 -20.91 2.56 19.91
C SER A 87 -20.14 1.82 21.00
N ASP A 88 -19.65 0.61 20.74
CA ASP A 88 -18.84 -0.15 21.69
C ASP A 88 -17.43 0.42 21.75
N THR A 89 -17.06 1.00 22.88
CA THR A 89 -15.75 1.63 23.10
C THR A 89 -14.64 0.61 23.33
N ASP A 90 -14.96 -0.62 23.67
CA ASP A 90 -13.99 -1.70 23.91
C ASP A 90 -13.80 -2.61 22.68
N LYS A 91 -14.44 -2.28 21.56
CA LYS A 91 -14.32 -3.03 20.30
C LYS A 91 -13.75 -2.16 19.18
N VAL A 92 -12.72 -2.70 18.50
CA VAL A 92 -12.20 -2.18 17.23
C VAL A 92 -12.60 -3.17 16.14
N SER A 93 -13.40 -2.72 15.19
CA SER A 93 -13.90 -3.57 14.12
C SER A 93 -12.77 -4.08 13.23
N GLY A 94 -12.81 -5.37 12.88
CA GLY A 94 -11.78 -6.04 12.06
C GLY A 94 -10.48 -6.38 12.80
N LEU A 95 -10.39 -6.18 14.13
CA LEU A 95 -9.16 -6.45 14.86
C LEU A 95 -9.10 -7.88 15.40
N TYR A 96 -9.98 -8.25 16.31
CA TYR A 96 -10.00 -9.56 16.99
C TYR A 96 -11.14 -10.46 16.55
N ASP A 97 -12.24 -9.88 16.12
CA ASP A 97 -13.39 -10.60 15.57
C ASP A 97 -13.36 -10.53 14.04
N ILE A 98 -13.96 -11.53 13.39
CA ILE A 98 -14.20 -11.49 11.95
C ILE A 98 -15.35 -10.52 11.71
N ASP A 99 -15.06 -9.42 11.05
CA ASP A 99 -16.03 -8.46 10.58
C ASP A 99 -16.09 -8.48 9.04
N ASN A 100 -17.28 -8.31 8.48
CA ASN A 100 -17.50 -8.22 7.05
C ASN A 100 -18.38 -7.00 6.74
N TRP A 101 -17.78 -6.01 6.09
CA TRP A 101 -18.49 -4.79 5.67
C TRP A 101 -19.05 -4.86 4.25
N GLY A 102 -19.03 -6.06 3.64
CA GLY A 102 -19.39 -6.31 2.25
C GLY A 102 -18.19 -6.29 1.29
N SER A 103 -16.98 -6.18 1.82
CA SER A 103 -15.70 -6.19 1.09
C SER A 103 -14.82 -7.40 1.44
N GLY A 104 -15.42 -8.51 1.86
CA GLY A 104 -14.72 -9.68 2.36
C GLY A 104 -14.53 -9.68 3.87
N ASP A 105 -14.11 -10.82 4.42
CA ASP A 105 -13.90 -11.02 5.84
C ASP A 105 -12.58 -10.40 6.30
N CYS A 106 -12.63 -9.62 7.37
CA CYS A 106 -11.46 -8.96 7.96
C CYS A 106 -11.29 -9.36 9.42
N CYS A 107 -10.08 -9.80 9.80
CA CYS A 107 -9.64 -9.98 11.17
C CYS A 107 -8.12 -9.89 11.22
N ALA A 108 -7.60 -8.72 11.55
CA ALA A 108 -6.18 -8.43 11.47
C ALA A 108 -5.32 -9.33 12.39
N ASN A 109 -5.89 -9.75 13.55
CA ASN A 109 -5.16 -10.54 14.52
C ASN A 109 -5.01 -12.03 14.15
N LEU A 110 -5.66 -12.53 13.10
CA LEU A 110 -5.47 -13.93 12.67
C LEU A 110 -4.08 -14.15 12.05
N TYR A 111 -3.56 -13.22 11.30
CA TYR A 111 -2.27 -13.37 10.63
C TYR A 111 -1.08 -13.49 11.60
N PRO A 112 -0.96 -12.65 12.65
CA PRO A 112 0.12 -12.80 13.63
C PRO A 112 0.10 -14.11 14.41
N GLN A 113 -1.04 -14.80 14.44
CA GLN A 113 -1.19 -16.10 15.12
C GLN A 113 -0.70 -17.27 14.26
N SER A 114 -0.50 -17.07 12.96
CA SER A 114 -0.01 -18.08 12.03
C SER A 114 1.49 -17.95 11.83
N GLU A 115 2.25 -19.03 12.03
CA GLU A 115 3.70 -19.07 11.81
C GLU A 115 4.10 -18.70 10.39
N ARG A 116 3.22 -18.95 9.43
CA ARG A 116 3.41 -18.61 8.02
C ARG A 116 3.73 -17.12 7.82
N PHE A 117 3.11 -16.25 8.63
CA PHE A 117 3.22 -14.80 8.50
C PHE A 117 4.24 -14.17 9.47
N ASN A 118 5.08 -14.97 10.14
CA ASN A 118 6.04 -14.46 11.12
C ASN A 118 6.98 -13.38 10.58
N ASN A 119 7.31 -13.44 9.30
CA ASN A 119 8.20 -12.50 8.63
C ASN A 119 7.46 -11.46 7.76
N SER A 120 6.13 -11.48 7.74
CA SER A 120 5.35 -10.51 6.95
C SER A 120 5.06 -9.25 7.75
N MET A 121 5.25 -8.11 7.13
CA MET A 121 4.80 -6.80 7.61
C MET A 121 3.27 -6.72 7.54
N ILE A 122 2.67 -5.77 8.25
CA ILE A 122 1.22 -5.56 8.21
C ILE A 122 0.93 -4.11 7.81
N ALA A 123 0.23 -3.91 6.68
CA ALA A 123 -0.35 -2.63 6.31
C ALA A 123 -1.79 -2.56 6.82
N VAL A 124 -2.08 -1.56 7.66
CA VAL A 124 -3.38 -1.37 8.30
C VAL A 124 -4.08 -0.17 7.72
N GLY A 125 -5.19 -0.37 7.02
CA GLY A 125 -6.13 0.70 6.66
C GLY A 125 -7.02 1.01 7.86
N LEU A 126 -6.84 2.15 8.49
CA LEU A 126 -7.65 2.59 9.63
C LEU A 126 -8.74 3.54 9.16
N ALA A 127 -9.98 3.05 9.10
CA ALA A 127 -11.14 3.87 8.74
C ALA A 127 -11.54 4.79 9.90
N ILE A 128 -11.61 6.10 9.62
CA ILE A 128 -11.99 7.13 10.59
C ILE A 128 -13.21 7.95 10.17
N VAL A 129 -13.85 7.56 9.06
CA VAL A 129 -14.96 8.28 8.42
C VAL A 129 -16.06 8.66 9.41
N GLY A 130 -16.38 9.96 9.45
CA GLY A 130 -17.45 10.53 10.30
C GLY A 130 -17.09 10.63 11.78
N ASN A 131 -15.85 10.30 12.18
CA ASN A 131 -15.39 10.31 13.56
C ASN A 131 -14.21 11.27 13.80
N GLU A 132 -13.78 12.04 12.79
CA GLU A 132 -12.54 12.83 12.81
C GLU A 132 -12.50 13.82 13.97
N THR A 133 -13.60 14.57 14.17
CA THR A 133 -13.69 15.56 15.26
C THR A 133 -13.65 14.89 16.63
N ASP A 134 -14.33 13.76 16.80
CA ASP A 134 -14.37 13.02 18.05
C ASP A 134 -13.02 12.34 18.34
N ILE A 135 -12.33 11.85 17.32
CA ILE A 135 -10.96 11.34 17.44
C ILE A 135 -10.03 12.46 17.89
N ALA A 136 -10.04 13.61 17.20
CA ALA A 136 -9.19 14.74 17.56
C ALA A 136 -9.45 15.27 18.98
N SER A 137 -10.62 15.04 19.54
CA SER A 137 -10.98 15.42 20.91
C SER A 137 -10.65 14.37 21.98
N GLY A 138 -10.11 13.21 21.59
CA GLY A 138 -9.75 12.12 22.49
C GLY A 138 -10.89 11.15 22.85
N LYS A 139 -12.08 11.30 22.28
CA LYS A 139 -13.19 10.39 22.58
C LYS A 139 -12.95 8.94 22.15
N TYR A 140 -12.02 8.74 21.24
CA TYR A 140 -11.64 7.42 20.72
C TYR A 140 -10.36 6.85 21.34
N ASP A 141 -9.75 7.51 22.33
CA ASP A 141 -8.48 7.10 22.93
C ASP A 141 -8.52 5.67 23.46
N ARG A 142 -9.66 5.23 24.01
CA ARG A 142 -9.83 3.85 24.46
C ARG A 142 -9.67 2.83 23.32
N LYS A 143 -10.20 3.12 22.13
CA LYS A 143 -10.00 2.26 20.94
C LYS A 143 -8.57 2.36 20.41
N LEU A 144 -7.96 3.52 20.47
CA LEU A 144 -6.55 3.69 20.14
C LEU A 144 -5.65 2.91 21.09
N ASP A 145 -5.96 2.87 22.39
CA ASP A 145 -5.24 2.02 23.36
C ASP A 145 -5.29 0.54 22.96
N ILE A 146 -6.46 0.05 22.55
CA ILE A 146 -6.64 -1.35 22.11
C ILE A 146 -5.76 -1.66 20.90
N ILE A 147 -5.76 -0.78 19.90
CA ILE A 147 -4.90 -0.90 18.70
C ILE A 147 -3.43 -0.80 19.12
N GLY A 148 -3.09 0.13 19.99
CA GLY A 148 -1.74 0.34 20.49
C GLY A 148 -1.17 -0.88 21.22
N GLU A 149 -1.97 -1.52 22.06
CA GLU A 149 -1.58 -2.77 22.74
C GLU A 149 -1.39 -3.92 21.72
N TRP A 150 -2.18 -3.95 20.67
CA TRP A 150 -1.96 -4.92 19.59
C TRP A 150 -0.65 -4.63 18.84
N PHE A 151 -0.33 -3.37 18.51
CA PHE A 151 0.95 -3.00 17.89
C PHE A 151 2.15 -3.36 18.78
N LYS A 152 2.06 -3.16 20.09
CA LYS A 152 3.11 -3.57 21.03
C LYS A 152 3.36 -5.08 21.01
N LYS A 153 2.28 -5.88 20.90
CA LYS A 153 2.39 -7.36 20.79
C LYS A 153 3.02 -7.79 19.46
N LEU A 154 2.86 -6.99 18.41
CA LEU A 154 3.49 -7.26 17.11
C LEU A 154 4.98 -6.92 17.09
N ALA A 155 5.47 -6.04 17.95
CA ALA A 155 6.86 -5.58 17.92
C ALA A 155 7.85 -6.76 18.03
N PRO A 156 8.93 -6.77 17.23
CA PRO A 156 9.44 -5.69 16.36
C PRO A 156 8.88 -5.69 14.92
N ARG A 157 7.83 -6.45 14.61
CA ARG A 157 7.21 -6.53 13.27
C ARG A 157 6.81 -5.13 12.79
N PRO A 158 7.21 -4.73 11.55
CA PRO A 158 6.80 -3.45 10.98
C PRO A 158 5.30 -3.40 10.72
N VAL A 159 4.68 -2.27 11.06
CA VAL A 159 3.30 -1.93 10.74
C VAL A 159 3.29 -0.66 9.91
N PHE A 160 2.57 -0.67 8.79
CA PHE A 160 2.32 0.48 7.93
C PHE A 160 0.90 0.95 8.18
N LEU A 161 0.72 2.04 8.95
CA LEU A 161 -0.60 2.51 9.36
C LEU A 161 -1.10 3.61 8.43
N ARG A 162 -2.12 3.30 7.64
CA ARG A 162 -2.81 4.19 6.70
C ARG A 162 -4.00 4.85 7.40
N ILE A 163 -3.77 5.99 8.06
CA ILE A 163 -4.79 6.70 8.83
C ILE A 163 -5.73 7.45 7.89
N GLY A 164 -7.02 7.11 7.90
CA GLY A 164 -8.01 7.76 7.05
C GLY A 164 -7.59 7.73 5.58
N TYR A 165 -7.29 6.53 5.09
CA TYR A 165 -6.83 6.30 3.71
C TYR A 165 -7.78 6.93 2.68
N GLU A 166 -7.24 7.28 1.49
CA GLU A 166 -7.92 8.00 0.42
C GLU A 166 -8.53 9.33 0.91
N PHE A 167 -7.70 10.13 1.61
CA PHE A 167 -8.14 11.36 2.28
C PHE A 167 -8.92 12.32 1.37
N ASP A 168 -8.63 12.34 0.08
CA ASP A 168 -9.25 13.18 -0.94
C ASP A 168 -10.41 12.49 -1.68
N GLY A 169 -10.81 11.30 -1.24
CA GLY A 169 -12.00 10.58 -1.72
C GLY A 169 -13.30 11.17 -1.14
N THR A 170 -13.54 12.45 -1.38
CA THR A 170 -14.63 13.21 -0.74
C THR A 170 -16.03 12.70 -1.04
N ASP A 171 -16.21 11.95 -2.14
CA ASP A 171 -17.50 11.38 -2.53
C ASP A 171 -17.93 10.20 -1.64
N TRP A 172 -16.97 9.51 -0.99
CA TRP A 172 -17.27 8.36 -0.12
C TRP A 172 -16.76 8.53 1.31
N ASN A 173 -15.63 9.20 1.53
CA ASN A 173 -15.09 9.44 2.87
C ASN A 173 -15.65 10.71 3.52
N HIS A 174 -16.05 11.70 2.71
CA HIS A 174 -16.58 12.99 3.16
C HIS A 174 -15.63 13.78 4.08
N TYR A 175 -14.32 13.46 4.07
CA TYR A 175 -13.33 14.19 4.84
C TYR A 175 -13.20 15.65 4.38
N VAL A 176 -12.79 16.49 5.31
CA VAL A 176 -12.32 17.86 5.04
C VAL A 176 -11.00 18.08 5.79
N PRO A 177 -10.05 18.87 5.24
CA PRO A 177 -8.73 19.06 5.85
C PRO A 177 -8.77 19.50 7.29
N GLU A 178 -9.75 20.35 7.64
CA GLU A 178 -9.90 20.98 8.95
C GLU A 178 -10.20 19.98 10.07
N THR A 179 -10.82 18.84 9.77
CA THR A 179 -11.13 17.77 10.73
C THR A 179 -10.18 16.58 10.58
N TYR A 180 -9.80 16.26 9.34
CA TYR A 180 -8.91 15.14 9.03
C TYR A 180 -7.51 15.32 9.63
N ILE A 181 -6.87 16.47 9.42
CA ILE A 181 -5.50 16.70 9.90
C ILE A 181 -5.38 16.62 11.42
N PRO A 182 -6.27 17.26 12.22
CA PRO A 182 -6.24 17.09 13.68
C PRO A 182 -6.43 15.63 14.13
N ALA A 183 -7.32 14.87 13.48
CA ALA A 183 -7.54 13.47 13.80
C ALA A 183 -6.31 12.61 13.49
N TYR A 184 -5.70 12.81 12.32
CA TYR A 184 -4.46 12.13 11.92
C TYR A 184 -3.34 12.38 12.93
N LYS A 185 -3.12 13.63 13.31
CA LYS A 185 -2.11 14.04 14.28
C LYS A 185 -2.37 13.43 15.65
N HIS A 186 -3.61 13.50 16.13
CA HIS A 186 -3.99 12.93 17.42
C HIS A 186 -3.69 11.44 17.51
N ILE A 187 -4.02 10.66 16.47
CA ILE A 187 -3.74 9.22 16.43
C ILE A 187 -2.24 8.95 16.54
N LYS A 188 -1.41 9.67 15.75
CA LYS A 188 0.04 9.50 15.82
C LYS A 188 0.60 9.89 17.17
N ASP A 189 0.23 11.06 17.69
CA ASP A 189 0.71 11.56 18.98
C ASP A 189 0.32 10.62 20.12
N HIS A 190 -0.89 10.05 20.08
CA HIS A 190 -1.36 9.07 21.06
C HIS A 190 -0.46 7.81 21.06
N PHE A 191 -0.16 7.24 19.89
CA PHE A 191 0.70 6.07 19.77
C PHE A 191 2.16 6.38 20.16
N ASP A 192 2.67 7.54 19.79
CA ASP A 192 4.01 7.97 20.18
C ASP A 192 4.13 8.15 21.71
N ALA A 193 3.13 8.76 22.35
CA ALA A 193 3.04 8.90 23.80
C ALA A 193 2.95 7.54 24.52
N ALA A 194 2.25 6.57 23.90
CA ALA A 194 2.17 5.19 24.40
C ALA A 194 3.46 4.39 24.19
N GLY A 195 4.49 4.97 23.58
CA GLY A 195 5.79 4.32 23.36
C GLY A 195 5.80 3.30 22.21
N ILE A 196 4.84 3.36 21.30
CA ILE A 196 4.78 2.49 20.12
C ILE A 196 5.84 2.94 19.11
N ARG A 197 6.71 2.03 18.67
CA ARG A 197 7.86 2.36 17.82
C ARG A 197 7.92 1.53 16.53
N ASN A 198 7.08 0.54 16.36
CA ASN A 198 7.06 -0.35 15.18
C ASN A 198 6.01 0.06 14.12
N VAL A 199 5.54 1.29 14.16
CA VAL A 199 4.55 1.83 13.19
C VAL A 199 5.22 2.87 12.28
N ALA A 200 5.10 2.70 10.96
CA ALA A 200 5.33 3.72 9.96
C ALA A 200 3.97 4.34 9.56
N TYR A 201 3.90 5.66 9.55
CA TYR A 201 2.67 6.40 9.28
C TYR A 201 2.55 6.73 7.80
N VAL A 202 1.47 6.27 7.19
CA VAL A 202 1.24 6.34 5.75
C VAL A 202 0.09 7.31 5.47
N TRP A 203 0.36 8.28 4.61
CA TRP A 203 -0.61 9.28 4.16
C TRP A 203 -1.01 8.98 2.72
N GLN A 204 -2.27 8.58 2.50
CA GLN A 204 -2.74 7.99 1.24
C GLN A 204 -3.84 8.81 0.56
N SER A 205 -3.58 9.18 -0.70
CA SER A 205 -4.56 9.72 -1.66
C SER A 205 -5.36 8.60 -2.34
N LYS A 206 -6.51 8.94 -2.91
CA LYS A 206 -7.32 8.06 -3.77
C LYS A 206 -6.68 7.76 -5.13
N GLY A 207 -5.68 8.56 -5.56
CA GLY A 207 -4.87 8.26 -6.74
C GLY A 207 -5.43 8.71 -8.09
N ASP A 208 -6.33 9.67 -8.16
CA ASP A 208 -6.86 10.18 -9.43
C ASP A 208 -6.47 11.64 -9.76
N GLY A 209 -5.27 12.02 -9.34
CA GLY A 209 -4.67 13.28 -9.77
C GLY A 209 -5.20 14.53 -9.07
N THR A 210 -5.46 14.47 -7.78
CA THR A 210 -5.74 15.66 -6.97
C THR A 210 -4.64 16.71 -7.21
N PRO A 211 -4.98 17.95 -7.60
CA PRO A 211 -3.98 18.98 -7.88
C PRO A 211 -3.05 19.22 -6.68
N LEU A 212 -1.79 19.50 -6.94
CA LEU A 212 -0.76 19.72 -5.91
C LEU A 212 -1.19 20.76 -4.86
N SER A 213 -1.81 21.88 -5.29
CA SER A 213 -2.30 22.93 -4.40
C SER A 213 -3.39 22.44 -3.44
N ASP A 214 -4.19 21.47 -3.86
CA ASP A 214 -5.24 20.88 -3.04
C ASP A 214 -4.68 19.77 -2.16
N MET A 215 -3.79 18.93 -2.69
CA MET A 215 -3.09 17.90 -1.93
C MET A 215 -2.33 18.48 -0.73
N GLN A 216 -1.65 19.62 -0.92
CA GLN A 216 -0.93 20.31 0.17
C GLN A 216 -1.84 20.73 1.34
N LYS A 217 -3.12 21.00 1.09
CA LYS A 217 -4.08 21.36 2.15
C LYS A 217 -4.39 20.20 3.10
N TRP A 218 -4.16 18.96 2.64
CA TRP A 218 -4.43 17.74 3.40
C TRP A 218 -3.21 17.20 4.15
N TYR A 219 -2.01 17.77 3.90
CA TYR A 219 -0.77 17.22 4.43
C TYR A 219 -0.59 17.50 5.92
N PRO A 220 -0.46 16.46 6.77
CA PRO A 220 -0.34 16.65 8.21
C PRO A 220 0.98 17.29 8.67
N GLY A 221 2.01 17.23 7.86
CA GLY A 221 3.37 17.71 8.16
C GLY A 221 4.42 16.61 8.06
N ASP A 222 5.66 17.03 7.82
CA ASP A 222 6.78 16.11 7.55
C ASP A 222 7.07 15.18 8.75
N GLU A 223 6.84 15.67 9.96
CA GLU A 223 7.01 14.93 11.22
C GLU A 223 5.91 13.91 11.51
N TYR A 224 4.78 14.00 10.79
CA TYR A 224 3.64 13.10 10.95
C TYR A 224 3.57 12.00 9.89
N VAL A 225 4.30 12.12 8.79
CA VAL A 225 4.24 11.23 7.65
C VAL A 225 5.59 10.58 7.41
N ASP A 226 5.64 9.24 7.44
CA ASP A 226 6.81 8.46 7.05
C ASP A 226 6.76 8.09 5.56
N TRP A 227 5.57 7.78 5.04
CA TRP A 227 5.33 7.32 3.67
C TRP A 227 4.17 8.08 3.03
N CYS A 228 4.36 8.54 1.80
CA CYS A 228 3.27 8.94 0.93
C CYS A 228 2.67 7.71 0.26
N ALA A 229 1.37 7.76 -0.08
CA ALA A 229 0.72 6.63 -0.72
C ALA A 229 -0.44 7.06 -1.62
N TYR A 230 -0.83 6.18 -2.54
CA TYR A 230 -2.01 6.36 -3.36
C TYR A 230 -2.61 5.01 -3.80
N SER A 231 -3.86 5.05 -4.29
CA SER A 231 -4.54 3.91 -4.90
C SER A 231 -4.34 3.92 -6.42
N TYR A 232 -3.96 2.77 -6.99
CA TYR A 232 -3.76 2.59 -8.42
C TYR A 232 -4.81 1.63 -9.00
N PHE A 233 -5.80 2.18 -9.68
CA PHE A 233 -6.83 1.39 -10.37
C PHE A 233 -6.72 1.44 -11.90
N GLY A 234 -5.71 2.08 -12.45
CA GLY A 234 -5.47 2.10 -13.89
C GLY A 234 -4.54 3.19 -14.40
N GLN A 235 -4.16 4.13 -13.54
CA GLN A 235 -3.20 5.18 -13.86
C GLN A 235 -2.40 5.61 -12.63
N PRO A 236 -1.15 6.07 -12.79
CA PRO A 236 -0.34 6.58 -11.69
C PRO A 236 -0.88 7.93 -11.19
N ASP A 237 -0.75 8.17 -9.90
CA ASP A 237 -0.86 9.51 -9.34
C ASP A 237 0.49 10.24 -9.42
N GLN A 238 0.74 10.85 -10.55
CA GLN A 238 2.00 11.55 -10.80
C GLN A 238 2.20 12.71 -9.81
N VAL A 239 1.11 13.35 -9.38
CA VAL A 239 1.18 14.46 -8.41
C VAL A 239 1.65 13.96 -7.06
N MET A 240 1.14 12.80 -6.58
CA MET A 240 1.61 12.18 -5.33
C MET A 240 3.07 11.73 -5.42
N ILE A 241 3.47 11.13 -6.55
CA ILE A 241 4.85 10.70 -6.78
C ILE A 241 5.81 11.90 -6.71
N GLU A 242 5.48 13.01 -7.38
CA GLU A 242 6.30 14.23 -7.35
C GLU A 242 6.29 14.91 -5.97
N PHE A 243 5.12 14.93 -5.30
CA PHE A 243 5.02 15.43 -3.93
C PHE A 243 5.92 14.64 -2.97
N ALA A 244 5.90 13.32 -3.07
CA ALA A 244 6.74 12.44 -2.26
C ALA A 244 8.23 12.73 -2.47
N ARG A 245 8.67 12.91 -3.74
CA ARG A 245 10.04 13.32 -4.06
C ARG A 245 10.41 14.66 -3.42
N MET A 246 9.54 15.67 -3.52
CA MET A 246 9.77 16.98 -2.89
C MET A 246 9.89 16.89 -1.37
N LYS A 247 9.19 15.95 -0.76
CA LYS A 247 9.19 15.72 0.69
C LYS A 247 10.27 14.74 1.16
N GLY A 248 11.00 14.10 0.24
CA GLY A 248 11.97 13.07 0.57
C GLY A 248 11.32 11.81 1.19
N LYS A 249 10.08 11.49 0.82
CA LYS A 249 9.33 10.35 1.35
C LYS A 249 9.21 9.24 0.30
N PRO A 250 9.29 7.96 0.69
CA PRO A 250 8.96 6.87 -0.22
C PRO A 250 7.45 6.81 -0.51
N VAL A 251 7.12 6.19 -1.64
CA VAL A 251 5.73 5.97 -2.07
C VAL A 251 5.35 4.52 -1.89
N PHE A 252 4.17 4.31 -1.30
CA PHE A 252 3.47 3.05 -1.24
C PHE A 252 2.24 3.10 -2.14
N ILE A 253 2.20 2.35 -3.24
CA ILE A 253 0.96 2.11 -3.99
C ILE A 253 0.10 1.19 -3.14
N ALA A 254 -0.70 1.78 -2.23
CA ALA A 254 -1.29 1.08 -1.09
C ALA A 254 -2.51 0.22 -1.43
N GLU A 255 -3.11 0.47 -2.58
CA GLU A 255 -4.17 -0.33 -3.18
C GLU A 255 -3.97 -0.40 -4.68
N SER A 256 -3.97 -1.59 -5.26
CA SER A 256 -3.85 -1.73 -6.70
C SER A 256 -4.55 -2.99 -7.19
N THR A 257 -5.32 -2.86 -8.27
CA THR A 257 -6.02 -3.96 -8.92
C THR A 257 -6.52 -3.53 -10.29
N PRO A 258 -6.56 -4.43 -11.28
CA PRO A 258 -7.28 -4.15 -12.52
C PRO A 258 -8.78 -4.00 -12.22
N VAL A 259 -9.36 -2.91 -12.72
CA VAL A 259 -10.79 -2.62 -12.64
C VAL A 259 -11.29 -2.13 -14.00
N PHE A 260 -12.59 -2.21 -14.23
CA PHE A 260 -13.16 -1.64 -15.45
C PHE A 260 -13.01 -0.11 -15.48
N GLN A 261 -12.44 0.40 -16.55
CA GLN A 261 -12.39 1.83 -16.83
C GLN A 261 -12.95 2.11 -18.23
N LYS A 262 -13.62 3.23 -18.37
CA LYS A 262 -14.16 3.65 -19.67
C LYS A 262 -13.03 3.74 -20.71
N GLY A 263 -13.19 3.03 -21.83
CA GLY A 263 -12.19 2.98 -22.90
C GLY A 263 -11.26 1.76 -22.85
N GLN A 264 -11.31 0.96 -21.80
CA GLN A 264 -10.62 -0.33 -21.75
C GLN A 264 -11.44 -1.43 -22.40
N THR A 265 -10.75 -2.51 -22.80
CA THR A 265 -11.37 -3.61 -23.55
C THR A 265 -11.66 -4.85 -22.70
N TYR A 266 -11.28 -4.85 -21.41
CA TYR A 266 -11.48 -5.97 -20.49
C TYR A 266 -12.64 -5.78 -19.50
N PHE A 267 -13.75 -5.27 -19.94
CA PHE A 267 -14.92 -5.00 -19.10
C PHE A 267 -15.73 -6.25 -18.68
N ASP A 268 -15.43 -7.41 -19.22
CA ASP A 268 -15.94 -8.71 -18.77
C ASP A 268 -14.77 -9.49 -18.14
N ALA A 269 -14.21 -8.94 -17.07
CA ALA A 269 -12.88 -9.27 -16.60
C ALA A 269 -12.82 -10.58 -15.81
N ASP A 270 -13.26 -11.67 -16.38
CA ASP A 270 -12.91 -13.00 -15.92
C ASP A 270 -11.48 -13.31 -16.35
N ILE A 271 -10.52 -13.11 -15.42
CA ILE A 271 -9.09 -13.34 -15.66
C ILE A 271 -8.77 -14.82 -16.05
N LYS A 272 -9.72 -15.73 -15.85
CA LYS A 272 -9.60 -17.15 -16.26
C LYS A 272 -9.66 -17.31 -17.78
N LYS A 273 -10.30 -16.38 -18.48
CA LYS A 273 -10.36 -16.39 -19.95
C LYS A 273 -9.06 -15.85 -20.53
N PRO A 274 -8.31 -16.64 -21.33
CA PRO A 274 -6.98 -16.23 -21.80
C PRO A 274 -6.95 -14.92 -22.57
N GLU A 275 -8.00 -14.64 -23.36
CA GLU A 275 -8.12 -13.39 -24.13
C GLU A 275 -8.35 -12.16 -23.23
N ILE A 276 -9.10 -12.32 -22.12
CA ILE A 276 -9.30 -11.27 -21.13
C ILE A 276 -8.04 -11.08 -20.29
N ALA A 277 -7.44 -12.17 -19.83
CA ALA A 277 -6.17 -12.14 -19.09
C ALA A 277 -5.07 -11.44 -19.89
N ARG A 278 -4.99 -11.66 -21.21
CA ARG A 278 -4.04 -10.97 -22.09
C ARG A 278 -4.28 -9.47 -22.12
N LYS A 279 -5.54 -9.03 -22.25
CA LYS A 279 -5.88 -7.60 -22.23
C LYS A 279 -5.56 -6.94 -20.90
N ILE A 280 -5.88 -7.61 -19.78
CA ILE A 280 -5.53 -7.14 -18.44
C ILE A 280 -4.00 -7.03 -18.31
N TRP A 281 -3.26 -8.01 -18.83
CA TRP A 281 -1.81 -7.95 -18.81
C TRP A 281 -1.29 -6.75 -19.60
N ASP A 282 -1.73 -6.56 -20.85
CA ASP A 282 -1.24 -5.51 -21.73
C ASP A 282 -1.70 -4.10 -21.30
N GLU A 283 -2.92 -3.98 -20.80
CA GLU A 283 -3.54 -2.68 -20.49
C GLU A 283 -3.34 -2.26 -19.03
N TRP A 284 -3.10 -3.20 -18.11
CA TRP A 284 -2.96 -2.91 -16.69
C TRP A 284 -1.60 -3.33 -16.13
N PHE A 285 -1.27 -4.63 -16.09
CA PHE A 285 -0.03 -5.11 -15.42
C PHE A 285 1.23 -4.51 -16.03
N THR A 286 1.33 -4.48 -17.36
CA THR A 286 2.50 -3.91 -18.03
C THR A 286 2.69 -2.44 -17.68
N LYS A 287 1.61 -1.66 -17.63
CA LYS A 287 1.66 -0.25 -17.25
C LYS A 287 1.97 -0.07 -15.77
N PHE A 288 1.37 -0.90 -14.92
CA PHE A 288 1.61 -0.87 -13.48
C PHE A 288 3.08 -1.11 -13.14
N PHE A 289 3.68 -2.14 -13.72
CA PHE A 289 5.10 -2.42 -13.51
C PHE A 289 6.02 -1.34 -14.12
N SER A 290 5.67 -0.77 -15.28
CA SER A 290 6.41 0.37 -15.84
C SER A 290 6.42 1.57 -14.89
N VAL A 291 5.29 1.88 -14.24
CA VAL A 291 5.22 2.97 -13.25
C VAL A 291 6.17 2.72 -12.08
N ILE A 292 6.24 1.47 -11.58
CA ILE A 292 7.15 1.11 -10.48
C ILE A 292 8.61 1.23 -10.92
N GLU A 293 8.95 0.72 -12.12
CA GLU A 293 10.31 0.76 -12.67
C GLU A 293 10.78 2.19 -12.94
N GLU A 294 9.95 2.99 -13.61
CA GLU A 294 10.25 4.39 -13.97
C GLU A 294 10.38 5.31 -12.75
N ASN A 295 9.79 4.93 -11.61
CA ASN A 295 9.80 5.69 -10.36
C ASN A 295 10.46 4.91 -9.21
N SER A 296 11.38 3.99 -9.52
CA SER A 296 12.03 3.10 -8.54
C SER A 296 12.87 3.83 -7.49
N ASP A 297 13.21 5.10 -7.76
CA ASP A 297 13.83 6.01 -6.80
C ASP A 297 12.94 6.29 -5.60
N VAL A 298 11.62 6.33 -5.79
CA VAL A 298 10.66 6.75 -4.78
C VAL A 298 9.56 5.70 -4.52
N VAL A 299 9.11 4.93 -5.52
CA VAL A 299 8.12 3.85 -5.32
C VAL A 299 8.81 2.63 -4.71
N LYS A 300 8.54 2.38 -3.43
CA LYS A 300 9.23 1.38 -2.61
C LYS A 300 8.33 0.27 -2.08
N ALA A 301 7.02 0.36 -2.29
CA ALA A 301 6.07 -0.69 -1.92
C ALA A 301 4.82 -0.63 -2.79
N PHE A 302 4.18 -1.79 -3.00
CA PHE A 302 2.81 -1.85 -3.52
C PHE A 302 2.00 -2.94 -2.83
N SER A 303 0.67 -2.76 -2.79
CA SER A 303 -0.30 -3.75 -2.30
C SER A 303 -1.24 -4.13 -3.44
N TYR A 304 -1.27 -5.41 -3.78
CA TYR A 304 -2.17 -5.94 -4.80
C TYR A 304 -3.43 -6.50 -4.14
N ILE A 305 -4.61 -6.11 -4.65
CA ILE A 305 -5.91 -6.60 -4.19
C ILE A 305 -6.28 -7.82 -5.03
N ASN A 306 -6.17 -9.02 -4.44
CA ASN A 306 -6.31 -10.31 -5.12
C ASN A 306 -7.71 -10.90 -4.92
N VAL A 307 -8.76 -10.19 -5.36
CA VAL A 307 -10.15 -10.53 -5.06
C VAL A 307 -10.99 -10.84 -6.29
N GLU A 308 -12.09 -11.54 -6.07
CA GLU A 308 -13.23 -11.61 -7.00
C GLU A 308 -14.26 -10.55 -6.59
N TRP A 309 -14.26 -9.43 -7.29
CA TRP A 309 -15.10 -8.27 -6.95
C TRP A 309 -16.60 -8.56 -7.00
N LEU A 310 -17.03 -9.54 -7.84
CA LEU A 310 -18.42 -9.99 -7.90
C LEU A 310 -18.90 -10.66 -6.61
N SER A 311 -18.00 -11.23 -5.83
CA SER A 311 -18.32 -11.87 -4.55
C SER A 311 -18.46 -10.89 -3.39
N GLN A 312 -18.18 -9.60 -3.62
CA GLN A 312 -18.15 -8.58 -2.58
C GLN A 312 -19.35 -7.64 -2.69
N PRO A 313 -20.38 -7.78 -1.81
CA PRO A 313 -21.64 -7.04 -1.91
C PRO A 313 -21.52 -5.52 -1.93
N MET A 314 -20.51 -4.96 -1.26
CA MET A 314 -20.24 -3.51 -1.23
C MET A 314 -20.05 -2.93 -2.64
N TRP A 315 -19.51 -3.72 -3.58
CA TRP A 315 -19.10 -3.26 -4.90
C TRP A 315 -20.06 -3.65 -6.02
N ILE A 316 -21.09 -4.48 -5.74
CA ILE A 316 -22.04 -4.99 -6.76
C ILE A 316 -22.73 -3.86 -7.54
N VAL A 317 -23.00 -2.73 -6.91
CA VAL A 317 -23.64 -1.59 -7.56
C VAL A 317 -22.67 -0.66 -8.28
N ASN A 318 -21.36 -0.84 -8.06
CA ASN A 318 -20.32 -0.02 -8.68
C ASN A 318 -19.80 -0.69 -9.95
N VAL A 319 -20.17 -0.16 -11.12
CA VAL A 319 -19.79 -0.73 -12.43
C VAL A 319 -18.28 -0.84 -12.63
N THR A 320 -17.48 -0.05 -11.93
CA THR A 320 -16.02 -0.09 -12.02
C THR A 320 -15.45 -1.39 -11.46
N PHE A 321 -16.00 -1.88 -10.36
CA PHE A 321 -15.49 -3.04 -9.63
C PHE A 321 -16.22 -4.34 -9.96
N GLN A 322 -17.53 -4.30 -10.16
CA GLN A 322 -18.39 -5.49 -10.28
C GLN A 322 -18.05 -6.43 -11.44
N GLN A 323 -17.17 -6.03 -12.36
CA GLN A 323 -16.84 -6.81 -13.56
C GLN A 323 -15.41 -7.37 -13.53
N CYS A 324 -14.75 -7.39 -12.38
CA CYS A 324 -13.37 -7.84 -12.26
C CYS A 324 -13.21 -9.04 -11.33
N ASP A 325 -12.53 -10.08 -11.81
CA ASP A 325 -11.84 -11.06 -10.98
C ASP A 325 -10.33 -10.80 -11.09
N SER A 326 -9.71 -10.34 -10.04
CA SER A 326 -8.30 -9.97 -10.02
C SER A 326 -7.39 -11.01 -9.37
N ARG A 327 -7.94 -12.22 -9.07
CA ARG A 327 -7.17 -13.31 -8.46
C ARG A 327 -6.18 -13.91 -9.44
N ILE A 328 -4.90 -13.54 -9.31
CA ILE A 328 -3.85 -13.94 -10.26
C ILE A 328 -3.65 -15.47 -10.34
N GLN A 329 -3.90 -16.22 -9.25
CA GLN A 329 -3.83 -17.68 -9.26
C GLN A 329 -4.88 -18.35 -10.17
N GLN A 330 -5.89 -17.63 -10.59
CA GLN A 330 -6.94 -18.14 -11.48
C GLN A 330 -6.59 -18.04 -12.96
N SER A 331 -5.48 -17.40 -13.34
CA SER A 331 -5.09 -17.16 -14.73
C SER A 331 -3.80 -17.87 -15.11
N GLU A 332 -3.90 -18.95 -15.88
CA GLU A 332 -2.72 -19.63 -16.45
C GLU A 332 -1.87 -18.67 -17.29
N TYR A 333 -2.50 -17.73 -18.00
CA TYR A 333 -1.79 -16.76 -18.83
C TYR A 333 -0.96 -15.80 -17.97
N VAL A 334 -1.55 -15.20 -16.93
CA VAL A 334 -0.85 -14.27 -16.03
C VAL A 334 0.28 -15.02 -15.31
N LEU A 335 0.01 -16.24 -14.80
CA LEU A 335 1.01 -17.08 -14.13
C LEU A 335 2.20 -17.40 -15.02
N SER A 336 2.01 -17.54 -16.33
CA SER A 336 3.11 -17.79 -17.27
C SER A 336 4.05 -16.61 -17.45
N LEU A 337 3.65 -15.41 -17.02
CA LEU A 337 4.38 -14.14 -17.21
C LEU A 337 4.92 -13.57 -15.90
N ILE A 338 4.26 -13.82 -14.79
CA ILE A 338 4.71 -13.41 -13.44
C ILE A 338 5.58 -14.53 -12.87
N HIS A 339 6.86 -14.27 -12.76
CA HIS A 339 7.79 -15.16 -12.07
C HIS A 339 7.90 -14.71 -10.61
N ILE A 340 6.96 -15.20 -9.78
CA ILE A 340 6.92 -14.93 -8.34
C ILE A 340 7.66 -16.03 -7.57
#